data_d994d875d3a9ce1ffc3af69e561ef26c
#
_entry.id   d994d875d3a9ce1ffc3af69e561ef26c
#
_cell.length_a   1.000
_cell.length_b   1.000
_cell.length_c   1.000
_cell.angle_alpha   90.00
_cell.angle_beta   90.00
_cell.angle_gamma   90.00
#
_symmetry.space_group_name_H-M   'P 1'
#
loop_
_entity.id
_entity.type
_entity.pdbx_description
1 polymer ?
#
loop_
_entity_poly.entity_id
_entity_poly.type
_entity_poly.pdbx_seq_one_letter_code
_entity_poly.pdbx_strand_id
1 'polypeptide(L)'
;MRVCLMIEGQESVSWEDWLALAKACEASEIEALFRSDHYLSVMGRAERSSLDAWATISALAAVTSTLRLGTLVSPVTFRHPSVLAKNVVTADHIAGGGRIEL
;
A
#
# COMPACT_ATOMS: atom_id res chain seq x y z
N MET A 1 8.59 16.63 -12.87
CA MET A 1 7.95 16.55 -11.55
C MET A 1 7.42 15.14 -11.38
N ARG A 2 7.63 14.52 -10.22
CA ARG A 2 7.12 13.18 -9.91
C ARG A 2 5.85 13.34 -9.07
N VAL A 3 4.77 12.67 -9.43
CA VAL A 3 3.49 12.77 -8.75
C VAL A 3 3.13 11.41 -8.14
N CYS A 4 2.79 11.42 -6.86
CA CYS A 4 2.38 10.24 -6.11
C CYS A 4 0.99 10.46 -5.51
N LEU A 5 0.22 9.39 -5.38
CA LEU A 5 -1.05 9.39 -4.68
C LEU A 5 -0.88 8.71 -3.32
N MET A 6 -1.44 9.29 -2.25
CA MET A 6 -1.47 8.69 -0.91
C MET A 6 -2.92 8.55 -0.44
N ILE A 7 -3.28 7.38 0.06
CA ILE A 7 -4.64 7.04 0.50
C ILE A 7 -4.65 6.53 1.95
N GLU A 8 -5.60 7.02 2.73
CA GLU A 8 -5.88 6.57 4.09
C GLU A 8 -6.69 5.25 4.07
N GLY A 9 -5.99 4.13 3.95
CA GLY A 9 -6.59 2.82 3.71
C GLY A 9 -7.48 2.28 4.83
N GLN A 10 -7.36 2.80 6.06
CA GLN A 10 -8.16 2.41 7.21
C GLN A 10 -9.55 3.06 7.24
N GLU A 11 -9.91 3.81 6.23
CA GLU A 11 -11.19 4.52 6.14
C GLU A 11 -12.19 3.80 5.22
N SER A 12 -12.32 2.48 5.40
CA SER A 12 -13.22 1.58 4.63
C SER A 12 -12.87 1.46 3.15
N VAL A 13 -11.61 1.59 2.77
CA VAL A 13 -11.17 1.34 1.40
C VAL A 13 -11.17 -0.17 1.13
N SER A 14 -12.05 -0.62 0.23
CA SER A 14 -12.19 -2.04 -0.12
C SER A 14 -11.05 -2.52 -1.04
N TRP A 15 -10.96 -3.84 -1.24
CA TRP A 15 -10.03 -4.39 -2.22
C TRP A 15 -10.34 -3.90 -3.65
N GLU A 16 -11.62 -3.82 -3.99
CA GLU A 16 -12.09 -3.33 -5.29
C GLU A 16 -11.68 -1.87 -5.52
N ASP A 17 -11.75 -1.04 -4.46
CA ASP A 17 -11.29 0.35 -4.52
C ASP A 17 -9.77 0.42 -4.75
N TRP A 18 -8.99 -0.38 -4.02
CA TRP A 18 -7.54 -0.45 -4.20
C TRP A 18 -7.15 -0.87 -5.61
N LEU A 19 -7.83 -1.86 -6.15
CA LEU A 19 -7.58 -2.35 -7.51
C LEU A 19 -7.93 -1.29 -8.56
N ALA A 20 -9.04 -0.59 -8.39
CA ALA A 20 -9.44 0.50 -9.28
C ALA A 20 -8.45 1.67 -9.23
N LEU A 21 -8.01 2.07 -8.02
CA LEU A 21 -6.99 3.11 -7.83
C LEU A 21 -5.67 2.75 -8.50
N ALA A 22 -5.18 1.54 -8.29
CA ALA A 22 -3.92 1.09 -8.87
C ALA A 22 -3.96 1.08 -10.40
N LYS A 23 -5.05 0.61 -10.99
CA LYS A 23 -5.26 0.64 -12.45
C LYS A 23 -5.33 2.07 -12.99
N ALA A 24 -6.02 2.95 -12.29
CA ALA A 24 -6.09 4.35 -12.68
C ALA A 24 -4.72 5.05 -12.60
N CYS A 25 -3.93 4.75 -11.57
CA CYS A 25 -2.56 5.26 -11.45
C CYS A 25 -1.68 4.77 -12.60
N GLU A 26 -1.70 3.46 -12.93
CA GLU A 26 -0.92 2.92 -14.04
C GLU A 26 -1.33 3.49 -15.41
N ALA A 27 -2.61 3.82 -15.58
CA ALA A 27 -3.14 4.44 -16.80
C ALA A 27 -2.87 5.94 -16.90
N SER A 28 -2.26 6.54 -15.89
CA SER A 28 -1.98 7.98 -15.80
C SER A 28 -0.48 8.24 -15.62
N GLU A 29 -0.13 9.51 -15.35
CA GLU A 29 1.24 9.91 -15.03
C GLU A 29 1.56 9.81 -13.51
N ILE A 30 0.72 9.15 -12.71
CA ILE A 30 0.97 8.92 -11.29
C ILE A 30 1.99 7.79 -11.17
N GLU A 31 3.13 8.11 -10.58
CA GLU A 31 4.27 7.20 -10.51
C GLU A 31 4.17 6.19 -9.37
N ALA A 32 3.57 6.59 -8.25
CA ALA A 32 3.48 5.76 -7.06
C ALA A 32 2.13 5.89 -6.35
N LEU A 33 1.67 4.78 -5.80
CA LEU A 33 0.54 4.71 -4.91
C LEU A 33 1.02 4.31 -3.51
N PHE A 34 0.84 5.21 -2.55
CA PHE A 34 1.12 4.98 -1.15
C PHE A 34 -0.15 4.80 -0.36
N ARG A 35 -0.06 4.07 0.74
CA ARG A 35 -1.14 3.95 1.72
C ARG A 35 -0.62 4.14 3.14
N SER A 36 -1.51 4.60 4.03
CA SER A 36 -1.27 4.54 5.46
C SER A 36 -1.23 3.08 5.94
N ASP A 37 -0.46 2.84 6.98
CA ASP A 37 -0.38 1.54 7.66
C ASP A 37 -1.01 1.67 9.05
N HIS A 38 -2.34 1.67 9.08
CA HIS A 38 -3.15 1.73 10.28
C HIS A 38 -4.13 0.55 10.32
N TYR A 39 -4.35 0.02 11.52
CA TYR A 39 -5.31 -1.07 11.73
C TYR A 39 -6.73 -0.59 12.02
N LEU A 40 -6.87 0.67 12.44
CA LEU A 40 -8.16 1.28 12.78
C LEU A 40 -8.25 2.69 12.21
N SER A 41 -9.48 3.17 12.01
CA SER A 41 -9.73 4.55 11.62
C SER A 41 -9.10 5.52 12.62
N VAL A 42 -8.32 6.48 12.13
CA VAL A 42 -7.75 7.57 12.94
C VAL A 42 -8.75 8.71 13.18
N MET A 43 -9.90 8.66 12.49
CA MET A 43 -10.98 9.63 12.66
C MET A 43 -11.98 9.24 13.76
N GLY A 44 -11.63 8.25 14.61
CA GLY A 44 -12.53 7.76 15.66
C GLY A 44 -13.75 6.98 15.16
N ARG A 45 -13.71 6.49 13.94
CA ARG A 45 -14.80 5.73 13.28
C ARG A 45 -14.49 4.24 13.35
N ALA A 46 -14.65 3.64 14.53
CA ALA A 46 -14.29 2.23 14.77
C ALA A 46 -15.07 1.22 13.90
N GLU A 47 -16.20 1.64 13.34
CA GLU A 47 -16.99 0.84 12.40
C GLU A 47 -16.36 0.72 10.99
N ARG A 48 -15.37 1.54 10.67
CA ARG A 48 -14.69 1.47 9.37
C ARG A 48 -13.71 0.31 9.34
N SER A 49 -13.74 -0.42 8.22
CA SER A 49 -12.82 -1.51 7.97
C SER A 49 -11.43 -1.02 7.56
N SER A 50 -10.42 -1.81 7.90
CA SER A 50 -9.05 -1.57 7.48
C SER A 50 -8.42 -2.88 7.01
N LEU A 51 -8.03 -2.96 5.75
CA LEU A 51 -7.23 -4.06 5.25
C LEU A 51 -5.77 -3.87 5.67
N ASP A 52 -5.07 -4.96 5.96
CA ASP A 52 -3.64 -4.90 6.29
C ASP A 52 -2.83 -4.26 5.14
N ALA A 53 -1.94 -3.33 5.49
CA ALA A 53 -1.21 -2.55 4.50
C ALA A 53 -0.29 -3.43 3.65
N TRP A 54 0.55 -4.25 4.27
CA TRP A 54 1.55 -5.03 3.54
C TRP A 54 0.95 -6.20 2.77
N ALA A 55 -0.12 -6.80 3.26
CA ALA A 55 -0.90 -7.78 2.49
C ALA A 55 -1.53 -7.12 1.24
N THR A 56 -2.11 -5.93 1.38
CA THR A 56 -2.68 -5.17 0.27
C THR A 56 -1.61 -4.78 -0.76
N ILE A 57 -0.45 -4.26 -0.31
CA ILE A 57 0.66 -3.90 -1.19
C ILE A 57 1.17 -5.12 -1.96
N SER A 58 1.32 -6.27 -1.31
CA SER A 58 1.74 -7.50 -1.99
C SER A 58 0.75 -7.95 -3.06
N ALA A 59 -0.55 -7.85 -2.79
CA ALA A 59 -1.59 -8.16 -3.77
C ALA A 59 -1.58 -7.18 -4.96
N LEU A 60 -1.43 -5.88 -4.70
CA LEU A 60 -1.31 -4.86 -5.74
C LEU A 60 -0.04 -5.05 -6.58
N ALA A 61 1.07 -5.44 -5.96
CA ALA A 61 2.31 -5.75 -6.67
C ALA A 61 2.14 -6.86 -7.70
N ALA A 62 1.31 -7.86 -7.40
CA ALA A 62 1.03 -8.99 -8.29
C ALA A 62 0.15 -8.61 -9.50
N VAL A 63 -0.67 -7.57 -9.38
CA VAL A 63 -1.67 -7.17 -10.41
C VAL A 63 -1.33 -5.87 -11.14
N THR A 64 -0.18 -5.27 -10.83
CA THR A 64 0.36 -4.06 -11.48
C THR A 64 1.70 -4.36 -12.11
N SER A 65 2.13 -3.55 -13.09
CA SER A 65 3.36 -3.78 -13.86
C SER A 65 4.43 -2.72 -13.63
N THR A 66 4.05 -1.46 -13.51
CA THR A 66 4.97 -0.31 -13.46
C THR A 66 4.82 0.55 -12.22
N LEU A 67 3.66 0.52 -11.57
CA LEU A 67 3.34 1.35 -10.42
C LEU A 67 4.25 1.04 -9.24
N ARG A 68 4.86 2.08 -8.65
CA ARG A 68 5.56 1.96 -7.39
C ARG A 68 4.57 1.94 -6.24
N LEU A 69 4.82 1.11 -5.25
CA LEU A 69 3.89 0.85 -4.14
C LEU A 69 4.62 0.94 -2.81
N GLY A 70 3.99 1.48 -1.80
CA GLY A 70 4.60 1.55 -0.48
C GLY A 70 3.66 2.04 0.61
N THR A 71 4.22 2.19 1.80
CA THR A 71 3.53 2.80 2.93
C THR A 71 4.03 4.22 3.17
N LEU A 72 3.15 5.06 3.63
CA LEU A 72 3.48 6.38 4.15
C LEU A 72 2.66 6.60 5.43
N VAL A 73 3.19 6.07 6.51
CA VAL A 73 4.43 5.33 6.75
C VAL A 73 4.14 3.97 7.40
N SER A 74 5.17 3.12 7.58
CA SER A 74 5.06 1.92 8.43
C SER A 74 5.51 2.26 9.84
N PRO A 75 4.60 2.32 10.84
CA PRO A 75 4.97 2.64 12.21
C PRO A 75 5.89 1.55 12.81
N VAL A 76 7.00 1.98 13.40
CA VAL A 76 8.00 1.07 14.01
C VAL A 76 7.41 0.21 15.13
N THR A 77 6.32 0.66 15.75
CA THR A 77 5.64 -0.02 16.86
C THR A 77 4.68 -1.13 16.43
N PHE A 78 4.34 -1.22 15.13
CA PHE A 78 3.32 -2.16 14.66
C PHE A 78 3.87 -3.57 14.39
N ARG A 79 5.13 -3.67 14.02
CA ARG A 79 5.77 -4.94 13.66
C ARG A 79 7.20 -4.97 14.14
N HIS A 80 7.67 -6.15 14.49
CA HIS A 80 9.11 -6.34 14.67
C HIS A 80 9.84 -6.00 13.34
N PRO A 81 11.00 -5.31 13.37
CA PRO A 81 11.71 -4.90 12.16
C PRO A 81 12.01 -6.03 11.17
N SER A 82 12.31 -7.23 11.68
CA SER A 82 12.56 -8.39 10.82
C SER A 82 11.31 -8.86 10.07
N VAL A 83 10.13 -8.70 10.68
CA VAL A 83 8.84 -9.02 10.02
C VAL A 83 8.55 -8.00 8.94
N LEU A 84 8.74 -6.72 9.22
CA LEU A 84 8.59 -5.66 8.23
C LEU A 84 9.54 -5.88 7.05
N ALA A 85 10.82 -6.11 7.31
CA ALA A 85 11.81 -6.37 6.27
C ALA A 85 11.41 -7.56 5.40
N LYS A 86 10.90 -8.65 6.00
CA LYS A 86 10.41 -9.82 5.27
C LYS A 86 9.21 -9.50 4.39
N ASN A 87 8.26 -8.71 4.88
CA ASN A 87 7.10 -8.26 4.09
C ASN A 87 7.54 -7.44 2.87
N VAL A 88 8.44 -6.47 3.08
CA VAL A 88 8.98 -5.60 2.02
C VAL A 88 9.67 -6.41 0.93
N VAL A 89 10.61 -7.29 1.32
CA VAL A 89 11.35 -8.13 0.37
C VAL A 89 10.41 -9.08 -0.39
N THR A 90 9.40 -9.61 0.27
CA THR A 90 8.40 -10.49 -0.36
C THR A 90 7.58 -9.71 -1.39
N ALA A 91 7.08 -8.54 -1.01
CA ALA A 91 6.32 -7.67 -1.92
C ALA A 91 7.17 -7.26 -3.13
N ASP A 92 8.45 -6.91 -2.92
CA ASP A 92 9.36 -6.54 -4.00
C ASP A 92 9.66 -7.71 -4.94
N HIS A 93 9.82 -8.92 -4.40
CA HIS A 93 9.95 -10.13 -5.20
C HIS A 93 8.71 -10.38 -6.07
N ILE A 94 7.50 -10.25 -5.50
CA ILE A 94 6.23 -10.35 -6.24
C ILE A 94 6.14 -9.28 -7.32
N ALA A 95 6.61 -8.09 -7.04
CA ALA A 95 6.62 -6.95 -7.96
C ALA A 95 7.60 -7.10 -9.13
N GLY A 96 8.47 -8.09 -9.13
CA GLY A 96 9.55 -8.25 -10.11
C GLY A 96 10.80 -7.43 -9.81
N GLY A 97 10.89 -6.81 -8.64
CA GLY A 97 12.04 -6.05 -8.15
C GLY A 97 12.00 -4.56 -8.46
N GLY A 98 12.31 -3.73 -7.47
CA GLY A 98 12.56 -2.30 -7.63
C GLY A 98 11.32 -1.41 -7.67
N ARG A 99 10.12 -1.92 -7.31
CA ARG A 99 8.89 -1.12 -7.29
C ARG A 99 8.33 -0.86 -5.87
N ILE A 100 8.93 -1.45 -4.86
CA ILE A 100 8.44 -1.29 -3.49
C ILE A 100 9.24 -0.20 -2.76
N GLU A 101 8.52 0.69 -2.11
CA GLU A 101 9.05 1.79 -1.31
C GLU A 101 8.76 1.56 0.18
N LEU A 102 9.75 1.85 1.05
CA LEU A 102 9.63 1.79 2.50
C LEU A 102 10.16 3.08 3.12
#